data_a34e57facf5c2e3e3fcfb1d649a1020f
#
_entry.id   a34e57facf5c2e3e3fcfb1d649a1020f
#
_cell.length_a   1.000
_cell.length_b   1.000
_cell.length_c   1.000
_cell.angle_alpha   90.00
_cell.angle_beta   90.00
_cell.angle_gamma   90.00
#
_symmetry.space_group_name_H-M   'P 1'
#
loop_
_entity.id
_entity.type
_entity.pdbx_description
1 polymer ?
#
loop_
_entity_poly.entity_id
_entity_poly.type
_entity_poly.pdbx_seq_one_letter_code
_entity_poly.pdbx_strand_id
1 'polypeptide(L)'
;MSSSLPLILYIHGFNSSPQSRKCQELGEYLKTQKIPCDYVVPELDQWPGENAQMLYALASEALASRPVYIIGSSLGGYYATWLMERLLEDNPHYPVKLVPINPAVKPYELFEDYLGPQKNYYNGTEYELTHEHIEQLKHLEVPALHRPDNILLLAQTGDETLDYRKAVVRYQDCPQRIDEGGDHGFQGFEETIPVILSFFSPLLIPKI
;
A
#
# COMPACT_ATOMS: atom_id res chain seq x y z
N MET A 1 31.19 2.14 4.08
CA MET A 1 30.11 1.23 3.66
C MET A 1 29.13 2.05 2.86
N SER A 2 28.96 1.79 1.57
CA SER A 2 27.91 2.47 0.78
C SER A 2 26.56 2.07 1.39
N SER A 3 25.85 3.02 1.99
CA SER A 3 24.49 2.74 2.44
C SER A 3 23.66 2.44 1.19
N SER A 4 23.12 1.24 1.11
CA SER A 4 22.18 0.89 0.05
C SER A 4 20.97 1.82 0.11
N LEU A 5 20.48 2.28 -1.04
CA LEU A 5 19.31 3.15 -1.11
C LEU A 5 18.08 2.42 -0.51
N PRO A 6 17.20 3.11 0.21
CA PRO A 6 15.97 2.50 0.69
C PRO A 6 15.09 2.08 -0.48
N LEU A 7 14.33 1.00 -0.29
CA LEU A 7 13.28 0.60 -1.21
C LEU A 7 11.97 1.32 -0.85
N ILE A 8 11.35 1.98 -1.81
CA ILE A 8 9.94 2.40 -1.74
C ILE A 8 9.14 1.43 -2.59
N LEU A 9 8.32 0.61 -1.93
CA LEU A 9 7.45 -0.38 -2.56
C LEU A 9 6.01 0.16 -2.59
N TYR A 10 5.46 0.37 -3.79
CA TYR A 10 4.07 0.79 -3.96
C TYR A 10 3.18 -0.39 -4.40
N ILE A 11 2.12 -0.65 -3.65
CA ILE A 11 1.15 -1.72 -3.90
C ILE A 11 -0.15 -1.08 -4.37
N HIS A 12 -0.51 -1.27 -5.64
CA HIS A 12 -1.71 -0.69 -6.24
C HIS A 12 -2.99 -1.45 -5.84
N GLY A 13 -4.15 -0.89 -6.20
CA GLY A 13 -5.45 -1.43 -5.83
C GLY A 13 -5.98 -2.54 -6.77
N PHE A 14 -7.23 -2.94 -6.50
CA PHE A 14 -7.96 -3.93 -7.29
C PHE A 14 -8.16 -3.46 -8.74
N ASN A 15 -8.01 -4.38 -9.70
CA ASN A 15 -8.13 -4.11 -11.14
C ASN A 15 -7.30 -2.92 -11.63
N SER A 16 -6.17 -2.66 -11.00
CA SER A 16 -5.26 -1.55 -11.25
C SER A 16 -3.91 -2.06 -11.79
N SER A 17 -2.92 -1.17 -11.91
CA SER A 17 -1.59 -1.51 -12.40
C SER A 17 -0.52 -0.51 -11.92
N PRO A 18 0.78 -0.77 -12.19
CA PRO A 18 1.85 0.21 -12.03
C PRO A 18 1.63 1.51 -12.81
N GLN A 19 0.78 1.51 -13.84
CA GLN A 19 0.43 2.69 -14.64
C GLN A 19 -0.65 3.57 -13.99
N SER A 20 -1.14 3.21 -12.81
CA SER A 20 -2.14 4.00 -12.11
C SER A 20 -1.61 5.40 -11.74
N ARG A 21 -2.52 6.38 -11.71
CA ARG A 21 -2.19 7.79 -11.49
C ARG A 21 -1.24 8.02 -10.31
N LYS A 22 -1.58 7.52 -9.13
CA LYS A 22 -0.75 7.73 -7.93
C LYS A 22 0.64 7.08 -8.04
N CYS A 23 0.75 5.92 -8.68
CA CYS A 23 2.04 5.27 -8.92
C CYS A 23 2.93 6.13 -9.83
N GLN A 24 2.36 6.69 -10.88
CA GLN A 24 3.08 7.54 -11.82
C GLN A 24 3.45 8.90 -11.21
N GLU A 25 2.52 9.56 -10.51
CA GLU A 25 2.75 10.83 -9.79
C GLU A 25 3.92 10.70 -8.80
N LEU A 26 3.92 9.63 -7.98
CA LEU A 26 5.02 9.40 -7.05
C LEU A 26 6.34 9.14 -7.77
N GLY A 27 6.35 8.28 -8.80
CA GLY A 27 7.56 7.98 -9.57
C GLY A 27 8.16 9.22 -10.22
N GLU A 28 7.32 10.07 -10.83
CA GLU A 28 7.79 11.31 -11.43
C GLU A 28 8.29 12.32 -10.39
N TYR A 29 7.60 12.43 -9.25
CA TYR A 29 8.06 13.27 -8.13
C TYR A 29 9.45 12.83 -7.63
N LEU A 30 9.63 11.54 -7.34
CA LEU A 30 10.90 10.99 -6.86
C LEU A 30 12.04 11.28 -7.83
N LYS A 31 11.81 11.10 -9.13
CA LYS A 31 12.77 11.37 -10.20
C LYS A 31 13.08 12.85 -10.33
N THR A 32 12.07 13.70 -10.38
CA THR A 32 12.22 15.15 -10.57
C THR A 32 12.93 15.79 -9.39
N GLN A 33 12.60 15.38 -8.17
CA GLN A 33 13.23 15.83 -6.93
C GLN A 33 14.56 15.13 -6.62
N LYS A 34 14.98 14.17 -7.47
CA LYS A 34 16.23 13.39 -7.31
C LYS A 34 16.32 12.74 -5.93
N ILE A 35 15.21 12.20 -5.43
CA ILE A 35 15.15 11.51 -4.15
C ILE A 35 15.95 10.20 -4.23
N PRO A 36 16.93 9.97 -3.33
CA PRO A 36 17.80 8.81 -3.39
C PRO A 36 17.08 7.56 -2.84
N CYS A 37 16.36 6.86 -3.69
CA CYS A 37 15.66 5.60 -3.38
C CYS A 37 15.51 4.73 -4.61
N ASP A 38 15.29 3.43 -4.39
CA ASP A 38 14.76 2.55 -5.42
C ASP A 38 13.23 2.56 -5.30
N TYR A 39 12.53 2.78 -6.40
CA TYR A 39 11.08 2.80 -6.46
C TYR A 39 10.59 1.60 -7.26
N VAL A 40 9.78 0.76 -6.65
CA VAL A 40 9.25 -0.46 -7.26
C VAL A 40 7.74 -0.51 -7.10
N VAL A 41 7.05 -0.75 -8.21
CA VAL A 41 5.61 -1.00 -8.26
C VAL A 41 5.42 -2.33 -8.99
N PRO A 42 5.25 -3.45 -8.26
CA PRO A 42 5.05 -4.74 -8.90
C PRO A 42 3.68 -4.79 -9.60
N GLU A 43 3.61 -5.52 -10.71
CA GLU A 43 2.33 -5.93 -11.28
C GLU A 43 1.70 -6.98 -10.36
N LEU A 44 0.42 -6.81 -10.04
CA LEU A 44 -0.32 -7.77 -9.24
C LEU A 44 -1.20 -8.64 -10.13
N ASP A 45 -1.22 -9.92 -9.82
CA ASP A 45 -2.14 -10.89 -10.41
C ASP A 45 -3.52 -10.81 -9.75
N GLN A 46 -4.47 -11.54 -10.32
CA GLN A 46 -5.80 -11.69 -9.75
C GLN A 46 -5.80 -12.48 -8.42
N TRP A 47 -4.81 -13.35 -8.20
CA TRP A 47 -4.74 -14.27 -7.08
C TRP A 47 -4.11 -13.64 -5.82
N PRO A 48 -4.89 -13.43 -4.74
CA PRO A 48 -4.37 -12.79 -3.53
C PRO A 48 -3.19 -13.50 -2.88
N GLY A 49 -3.19 -14.82 -2.87
CA GLY A 49 -2.12 -15.62 -2.28
C GLY A 49 -0.80 -15.49 -3.04
N GLU A 50 -0.84 -15.47 -4.37
CA GLU A 50 0.35 -15.30 -5.22
C GLU A 50 0.94 -13.90 -5.05
N ASN A 51 0.07 -12.87 -5.02
CA ASN A 51 0.49 -11.50 -4.74
C ASN A 51 1.19 -11.40 -3.38
N ALA A 52 0.60 -11.98 -2.34
CA ALA A 52 1.17 -11.96 -1.00
C ALA A 52 2.57 -12.61 -0.96
N GLN A 53 2.74 -13.77 -1.58
CA GLN A 53 4.02 -14.47 -1.64
C GLN A 53 5.08 -13.66 -2.40
N MET A 54 4.73 -13.10 -3.55
CA MET A 54 5.61 -12.27 -4.37
C MET A 54 6.04 -11.01 -3.62
N LEU A 55 5.10 -10.30 -3.00
CA LEU A 55 5.37 -9.09 -2.22
C LEU A 55 6.27 -9.38 -1.01
N TYR A 56 6.03 -10.49 -0.33
CA TYR A 56 6.85 -10.91 0.81
C TYR A 56 8.28 -11.26 0.38
N ALA A 57 8.46 -12.01 -0.71
CA ALA A 57 9.78 -12.35 -1.21
C ALA A 57 10.59 -11.10 -1.58
N LEU A 58 9.97 -10.15 -2.32
CA LEU A 58 10.59 -8.90 -2.72
C LEU A 58 11.02 -8.03 -1.53
N ALA A 59 10.13 -7.87 -0.55
CA ALA A 59 10.42 -7.04 0.62
C ALA A 59 11.45 -7.70 1.57
N SER A 60 11.38 -9.01 1.77
CA SER A 60 12.33 -9.76 2.60
C SER A 60 13.74 -9.71 2.04
N GLU A 61 13.91 -9.86 0.72
CA GLU A 61 15.19 -9.73 0.05
C GLU A 61 15.79 -8.32 0.26
N ALA A 62 14.97 -7.28 0.09
CA ALA A 62 15.42 -5.91 0.29
C ALA A 62 15.83 -5.63 1.75
N LEU A 63 15.07 -6.13 2.73
CA LEU A 63 15.34 -5.94 4.17
C LEU A 63 16.64 -6.57 4.65
N ALA A 64 17.23 -7.50 3.89
CA ALA A 64 18.55 -8.05 4.18
C ALA A 64 19.66 -6.99 4.16
N SER A 65 19.46 -5.86 3.48
CA SER A 65 20.50 -4.86 3.27
C SER A 65 20.06 -3.39 3.39
N ARG A 66 18.75 -3.11 3.43
CA ARG A 66 18.22 -1.73 3.35
C ARG A 66 16.83 -1.59 3.97
N PRO A 67 16.43 -0.35 4.36
CA PRO A 67 15.05 -0.09 4.79
C PRO A 67 14.04 -0.33 3.64
N VAL A 68 12.83 -0.75 4.02
CA VAL A 68 11.69 -0.91 3.10
C VAL A 68 10.56 -0.01 3.57
N TYR A 69 10.11 0.87 2.69
CA TYR A 69 8.98 1.77 2.90
C TYR A 69 7.85 1.37 1.97
N ILE A 70 6.71 1.01 2.56
CA ILE A 70 5.58 0.44 1.84
C ILE A 70 4.49 1.49 1.72
N ILE A 71 3.95 1.65 0.51
CA ILE A 71 2.74 2.44 0.25
C ILE A 71 1.71 1.48 -0.33
N GLY A 72 0.49 1.51 0.17
CA GLY A 72 -0.58 0.67 -0.36
C GLY A 72 -1.88 1.46 -0.54
N SER A 73 -2.47 1.40 -1.73
CA SER A 73 -3.72 2.11 -2.02
C SER A 73 -4.89 1.15 -2.19
N SER A 74 -6.03 1.44 -1.54
CA SER A 74 -7.24 0.61 -1.64
C SER A 74 -6.95 -0.84 -1.20
N LEU A 75 -7.21 -1.85 -2.04
CA LEU A 75 -6.81 -3.24 -1.80
C LEU A 75 -5.29 -3.39 -1.56
N GLY A 76 -4.47 -2.57 -2.22
CA GLY A 76 -3.03 -2.53 -1.96
C GLY A 76 -2.68 -2.12 -0.53
N GLY A 77 -3.52 -1.31 0.13
CA GLY A 77 -3.39 -0.99 1.56
C GLY A 77 -3.60 -2.21 2.47
N TYR A 78 -4.50 -3.09 2.09
CA TYR A 78 -4.72 -4.36 2.79
C TYR A 78 -3.51 -5.28 2.66
N TYR A 79 -3.00 -5.50 1.45
CA TYR A 79 -1.77 -6.27 1.24
C TYR A 79 -0.56 -5.66 1.96
N ALA A 80 -0.43 -4.34 1.91
CA ALA A 80 0.68 -3.63 2.54
C ALA A 80 0.69 -3.81 4.07
N THR A 81 -0.50 -3.82 4.69
CA THR A 81 -0.66 -4.06 6.12
C THR A 81 -0.27 -5.49 6.48
N TRP A 82 -0.81 -6.48 5.75
CA TRP A 82 -0.41 -7.86 5.93
C TRP A 82 1.10 -8.05 5.75
N LEU A 83 1.67 -7.47 4.70
CA LEU A 83 3.10 -7.58 4.39
C LEU A 83 3.96 -7.05 5.55
N MET A 84 3.65 -5.84 6.03
CA MET A 84 4.40 -5.26 7.15
C MET A 84 4.37 -6.15 8.38
N GLU A 85 3.18 -6.63 8.76
CA GLU A 85 3.00 -7.45 9.95
C GLU A 85 3.70 -8.81 9.80
N ARG A 86 3.61 -9.44 8.62
CA ARG A 86 4.31 -10.69 8.32
C ARG A 86 5.83 -10.55 8.41
N LEU A 87 6.38 -9.43 7.93
CA LEU A 87 7.81 -9.13 8.04
C LEU A 87 8.23 -8.91 9.51
N LEU A 88 7.38 -8.27 10.31
CA LEU A 88 7.65 -8.02 11.73
C LEU A 88 7.54 -9.29 12.60
N GLU A 89 6.75 -10.28 12.17
CA GLU A 89 6.77 -11.62 12.79
C GLU A 89 8.13 -12.31 12.64
N ASP A 90 8.78 -12.16 11.47
CA ASP A 90 10.11 -12.73 11.24
C ASP A 90 11.19 -11.99 12.03
N ASN A 91 11.10 -10.66 12.08
CA ASN A 91 12.02 -9.84 12.86
C ASN A 91 11.36 -8.51 13.26
N PRO A 92 11.00 -8.33 14.54
CA PRO A 92 10.32 -7.11 15.01
C PRO A 92 11.17 -5.84 14.93
N HIS A 93 12.46 -5.95 14.59
CA HIS A 93 13.38 -4.81 14.46
C HIS A 93 13.65 -4.40 13.01
N TYR A 94 12.99 -5.01 12.04
CA TYR A 94 13.15 -4.60 10.65
C TYR A 94 12.82 -3.10 10.46
N PRO A 95 13.63 -2.38 9.66
CA PRO A 95 13.42 -0.97 9.35
C PRO A 95 12.33 -0.84 8.27
N VAL A 96 11.08 -1.13 8.65
CA VAL A 96 9.90 -1.05 7.78
C VAL A 96 8.94 0.02 8.28
N LYS A 97 8.35 0.79 7.35
CA LYS A 97 7.26 1.73 7.59
C LYS A 97 6.19 1.58 6.51
N LEU A 98 4.96 1.95 6.82
CA LEU A 98 3.80 1.77 5.98
C LEU A 98 2.97 3.06 5.87
N VAL A 99 2.50 3.36 4.66
CA VAL A 99 1.48 4.39 4.42
C VAL A 99 0.32 3.76 3.64
N PRO A 100 -0.77 3.35 4.31
CA PRO A 100 -2.01 2.96 3.65
C PRO A 100 -2.79 4.20 3.22
N ILE A 101 -3.28 4.20 1.97
CA ILE A 101 -4.01 5.32 1.34
C ILE A 101 -5.41 4.83 0.95
N ASN A 102 -6.46 5.43 1.53
CA ASN A 102 -7.84 4.96 1.38
C ASN A 102 -7.91 3.43 1.40
N PRO A 103 -7.38 2.77 2.46
CA PRO A 103 -7.19 1.33 2.44
C PRO A 103 -8.49 0.56 2.62
N ALA A 104 -8.61 -0.57 1.94
CA ALA A 104 -9.60 -1.58 2.28
C ALA A 104 -9.21 -2.23 3.62
N VAL A 105 -10.18 -2.37 4.53
CA VAL A 105 -9.95 -2.98 5.85
C VAL A 105 -10.30 -4.47 5.84
N LYS A 106 -11.46 -4.80 5.28
CA LYS A 106 -11.95 -6.18 5.11
C LYS A 106 -12.46 -6.36 3.69
N PRO A 107 -11.56 -6.41 2.70
CA PRO A 107 -11.94 -6.47 1.30
C PRO A 107 -12.82 -7.68 0.96
N TYR A 108 -12.66 -8.78 1.67
CA TYR A 108 -13.45 -9.99 1.48
C TYR A 108 -14.95 -9.79 1.77
N GLU A 109 -15.34 -8.84 2.65
CA GLU A 109 -16.75 -8.49 2.86
C GLU A 109 -17.34 -7.79 1.63
N LEU A 110 -16.54 -6.94 0.97
CA LEU A 110 -16.96 -6.19 -0.20
C LEU A 110 -16.97 -7.07 -1.47
N PHE A 111 -16.05 -8.01 -1.56
CA PHE A 111 -15.85 -8.83 -2.76
C PHE A 111 -16.99 -9.82 -3.02
N GLU A 112 -17.82 -10.12 -2.02
CA GLU A 112 -19.06 -10.90 -2.23
C GLU A 112 -19.99 -10.25 -3.26
N ASP A 113 -20.03 -8.92 -3.31
CA ASP A 113 -20.84 -8.15 -4.26
C ASP A 113 -20.20 -8.05 -5.67
N TYR A 114 -18.93 -8.47 -5.81
CA TYR A 114 -18.16 -8.40 -7.06
C TYR A 114 -17.91 -9.77 -7.71
N LEU A 115 -18.47 -10.84 -7.18
CA LEU A 115 -18.31 -12.18 -7.74
C LEU A 115 -18.73 -12.24 -9.21
N GLY A 116 -17.98 -13.00 -10.01
CA GLY A 116 -18.22 -13.17 -11.44
C GLY A 116 -17.17 -12.48 -12.31
N PRO A 117 -17.52 -12.17 -13.59
CA PRO A 117 -16.58 -11.64 -14.55
C PRO A 117 -16.00 -10.29 -14.15
N GLN A 118 -14.69 -10.18 -14.18
CA GLN A 118 -13.91 -8.98 -13.89
C GLN A 118 -13.01 -8.63 -15.07
N LYS A 119 -12.61 -7.37 -15.12
CA LYS A 119 -11.65 -6.88 -16.11
C LYS A 119 -10.69 -5.90 -15.46
N ASN A 120 -9.40 -6.13 -15.64
CA ASN A 120 -8.41 -5.14 -15.26
C ASN A 120 -8.50 -3.92 -16.20
N TYR A 121 -8.66 -2.73 -15.64
CA TYR A 121 -8.90 -1.49 -16.41
C TYR A 121 -7.67 -1.02 -17.21
N TYR A 122 -6.47 -1.47 -16.86
CA TYR A 122 -5.21 -1.02 -17.45
C TYR A 122 -4.67 -1.97 -18.50
N ASN A 123 -4.59 -3.28 -18.20
CA ASN A 123 -4.02 -4.26 -19.11
C ASN A 123 -5.10 -5.06 -19.88
N GLY A 124 -6.37 -4.91 -19.53
CA GLY A 124 -7.49 -5.54 -20.18
C GLY A 124 -7.67 -7.03 -19.87
N THR A 125 -6.89 -7.59 -18.95
CA THR A 125 -7.02 -9.00 -18.53
C THR A 125 -8.42 -9.25 -17.98
N GLU A 126 -9.08 -10.28 -18.51
CA GLU A 126 -10.40 -10.74 -18.06
C GLU A 126 -10.23 -12.00 -17.24
N TYR A 127 -10.96 -12.08 -16.12
CA TYR A 127 -10.94 -13.20 -15.21
C TYR A 127 -12.28 -13.31 -14.47
N GLU A 128 -12.48 -14.39 -13.73
CA GLU A 128 -13.65 -14.59 -12.89
C GLU A 128 -13.25 -14.47 -11.42
N LEU A 129 -13.86 -13.52 -10.70
CA LEU A 129 -13.71 -13.41 -9.25
C LEU A 129 -14.59 -14.49 -8.61
N THR A 130 -13.97 -15.33 -7.80
CA THR A 130 -14.61 -16.49 -7.18
C THR A 130 -14.51 -16.45 -5.66
N HIS A 131 -15.23 -17.30 -4.96
CA HIS A 131 -15.09 -17.47 -3.51
C HIS A 131 -13.67 -17.87 -3.09
N GLU A 132 -12.89 -18.52 -3.96
CA GLU A 132 -11.50 -18.84 -3.66
C GLU A 132 -10.65 -17.58 -3.46
N HIS A 133 -10.86 -16.53 -4.26
CA HIS A 133 -10.18 -15.23 -4.06
C HIS A 133 -10.57 -14.62 -2.71
N ILE A 134 -11.85 -14.73 -2.32
CA ILE A 134 -12.34 -14.23 -1.04
C ILE A 134 -11.69 -14.98 0.13
N GLU A 135 -11.61 -16.30 0.06
CA GLU A 135 -10.96 -17.10 1.09
C GLU A 135 -9.45 -16.80 1.19
N GLN A 136 -8.77 -16.59 0.06
CA GLN A 136 -7.37 -16.17 0.06
C GLN A 136 -7.20 -14.79 0.71
N LEU A 137 -8.10 -13.84 0.47
CA LEU A 137 -8.07 -12.54 1.16
C LEU A 137 -8.29 -12.69 2.68
N LYS A 138 -9.25 -13.53 3.10
CA LYS A 138 -9.48 -13.79 4.54
C LYS A 138 -8.22 -14.33 5.24
N HIS A 139 -7.44 -15.18 4.57
CA HIS A 139 -6.18 -15.71 5.12
C HIS A 139 -5.09 -14.64 5.30
N LEU A 140 -5.23 -13.50 4.65
CA LEU A 140 -4.33 -12.35 4.80
C LEU A 140 -4.82 -11.34 5.86
N GLU A 141 -5.89 -11.66 6.60
CA GLU A 141 -6.37 -10.78 7.66
C GLU A 141 -5.37 -10.70 8.81
N VAL A 142 -5.09 -9.46 9.21
CA VAL A 142 -4.18 -9.17 10.32
C VAL A 142 -5.00 -8.67 11.51
N PRO A 143 -5.01 -9.39 12.64
CA PRO A 143 -5.84 -9.02 13.80
C PRO A 143 -5.31 -7.79 14.55
N ALA A 144 -4.00 -7.62 14.63
CA ALA A 144 -3.36 -6.54 15.40
C ALA A 144 -2.23 -5.88 14.61
N LEU A 145 -1.89 -4.64 14.98
CA LEU A 145 -0.76 -3.89 14.44
C LEU A 145 0.35 -3.83 15.51
N HIS A 146 1.52 -4.39 15.19
CA HIS A 146 2.62 -4.51 16.17
C HIS A 146 3.41 -3.20 16.37
N ARG A 147 3.48 -2.36 15.32
CA ARG A 147 4.24 -1.11 15.36
C ARG A 147 3.41 0.07 14.80
N PRO A 148 2.35 0.50 15.51
CA PRO A 148 1.45 1.55 15.03
C PRO A 148 2.16 2.86 14.70
N ASP A 149 3.21 3.24 15.44
CA ASP A 149 4.00 4.46 15.16
C ASP A 149 4.73 4.42 13.80
N ASN A 150 4.89 3.26 13.22
CA ASN A 150 5.49 3.07 11.90
C ASN A 150 4.47 3.04 10.76
N ILE A 151 3.21 3.33 11.04
CA ILE A 151 2.12 3.38 10.08
C ILE A 151 1.51 4.78 10.07
N LEU A 152 1.40 5.40 8.90
CA LEU A 152 0.70 6.67 8.71
C LEU A 152 -0.52 6.46 7.81
N LEU A 153 -1.71 6.45 8.38
CA LEU A 153 -2.95 6.39 7.60
C LEU A 153 -3.17 7.70 6.84
N LEU A 154 -3.46 7.60 5.57
CA LEU A 154 -4.00 8.67 4.74
C LEU A 154 -5.39 8.28 4.25
N ALA A 155 -6.42 9.07 4.56
CA ALA A 155 -7.78 8.82 4.09
C ALA A 155 -8.51 10.10 3.76
N GLN A 156 -9.50 10.01 2.88
CA GLN A 156 -10.37 11.12 2.52
C GLN A 156 -11.82 10.78 2.86
N THR A 157 -12.53 11.77 3.45
CA THR A 157 -13.90 11.54 3.93
C THR A 157 -14.92 11.38 2.81
N GLY A 158 -14.57 11.82 1.60
CA GLY A 158 -15.40 11.70 0.39
C GLY A 158 -15.17 10.42 -0.41
N ASP A 159 -14.44 9.42 0.12
CA ASP A 159 -14.29 8.12 -0.52
C ASP A 159 -15.67 7.45 -0.69
N GLU A 160 -16.12 7.34 -1.95
CA GLU A 160 -17.43 6.79 -2.32
C GLU A 160 -17.44 5.27 -2.41
N THR A 161 -16.26 4.65 -2.40
CA THR A 161 -16.08 3.19 -2.54
C THR A 161 -15.90 2.52 -1.19
N LEU A 162 -15.08 3.11 -0.32
CA LEU A 162 -14.74 2.55 0.98
C LEU A 162 -15.12 3.53 2.10
N ASP A 163 -15.84 3.04 3.10
CA ASP A 163 -16.11 3.84 4.29
C ASP A 163 -14.81 4.12 5.06
N TYR A 164 -14.29 5.35 4.93
CA TYR A 164 -13.06 5.80 5.58
C TYR A 164 -13.08 5.59 7.10
N ARG A 165 -14.26 5.59 7.75
CA ARG A 165 -14.40 5.38 9.19
C ARG A 165 -13.92 4.00 9.62
N LYS A 166 -14.07 2.99 8.76
CA LYS A 166 -13.50 1.65 9.00
C LYS A 166 -11.97 1.71 9.06
N ALA A 167 -11.34 2.48 8.18
CA ALA A 167 -9.90 2.70 8.20
C ALA A 167 -9.47 3.48 9.45
N VAL A 168 -10.17 4.56 9.80
CA VAL A 168 -9.92 5.35 11.02
C VAL A 168 -9.93 4.46 12.27
N VAL A 169 -10.91 3.58 12.40
CA VAL A 169 -11.01 2.63 13.53
C VAL A 169 -9.89 1.59 13.47
N ARG A 170 -9.61 1.03 12.29
CA ARG A 170 -8.57 0.00 12.12
C ARG A 170 -7.18 0.51 12.52
N TYR A 171 -6.88 1.75 12.19
CA TYR A 171 -5.58 2.38 12.44
C TYR A 171 -5.63 3.41 13.58
N GLN A 172 -6.55 3.26 14.55
CA GLN A 172 -6.79 4.25 15.61
C GLN A 172 -5.55 4.57 16.47
N ASP A 173 -4.63 3.61 16.61
CA ASP A 173 -3.40 3.77 17.39
C ASP A 173 -2.23 4.29 16.54
N CYS A 174 -2.45 4.52 15.25
CA CYS A 174 -1.45 5.01 14.30
C CYS A 174 -1.58 6.52 14.10
N PRO A 175 -0.51 7.24 13.71
CA PRO A 175 -0.60 8.54 13.08
C PRO A 175 -1.60 8.53 11.92
N GLN A 176 -2.50 9.53 11.87
CA GLN A 176 -3.52 9.64 10.84
C GLN A 176 -3.57 11.04 10.26
N ARG A 177 -3.75 11.13 8.95
CA ARG A 177 -4.18 12.34 8.25
C ARG A 177 -5.46 12.02 7.49
N ILE A 178 -6.54 12.67 7.91
CA ILE A 178 -7.87 12.51 7.32
C ILE A 178 -8.24 13.86 6.69
N ASP A 179 -8.27 13.89 5.36
CA ASP A 179 -8.62 15.09 4.60
C ASP A 179 -10.13 15.11 4.35
N GLU A 180 -10.76 16.28 4.49
CA GLU A 180 -12.18 16.45 4.23
C GLU A 180 -12.48 16.46 2.73
N GLY A 181 -13.55 15.79 2.30
CA GLY A 181 -13.90 15.64 0.89
C GLY A 181 -13.00 14.64 0.16
N GLY A 182 -12.64 14.96 -1.08
CA GLY A 182 -11.87 14.07 -1.94
C GLY A 182 -12.70 12.92 -2.52
N ASP A 183 -12.04 11.83 -2.90
CA ASP A 183 -12.64 10.64 -3.51
C ASP A 183 -11.81 9.38 -3.27
N HIS A 184 -12.28 8.21 -3.74
CA HIS A 184 -11.53 6.96 -3.64
C HIS A 184 -10.14 7.03 -4.32
N GLY A 185 -10.03 7.82 -5.38
CA GLY A 185 -8.77 8.07 -6.09
C GLY A 185 -7.72 8.83 -5.28
N PHE A 186 -8.09 9.44 -4.16
CA PHE A 186 -7.30 10.33 -3.33
C PHE A 186 -6.88 11.61 -4.06
N GLN A 187 -7.74 12.62 -4.05
CA GLN A 187 -7.47 13.93 -4.65
C GLN A 187 -6.30 14.63 -3.97
N GLY A 188 -5.50 15.39 -4.75
CA GLY A 188 -4.35 16.12 -4.21
C GLY A 188 -3.20 15.19 -3.74
N PHE A 189 -3.06 14.00 -4.34
CA PHE A 189 -2.03 13.04 -3.91
C PHE A 189 -0.62 13.61 -4.03
N GLU A 190 -0.31 14.34 -5.10
CA GLU A 190 1.01 14.94 -5.32
C GLU A 190 1.42 15.88 -4.16
N GLU A 191 0.48 16.64 -3.62
CA GLU A 191 0.70 17.54 -2.48
C GLU A 191 0.98 16.78 -1.17
N THR A 192 0.61 15.51 -1.14
CA THR A 192 0.77 14.62 0.03
C THR A 192 2.13 13.90 0.02
N ILE A 193 2.78 13.78 -1.13
CA ILE A 193 4.05 13.06 -1.28
C ILE A 193 5.14 13.57 -0.30
N PRO A 194 5.34 14.89 -0.08
CA PRO A 194 6.33 15.36 0.91
C PRO A 194 6.05 14.86 2.33
N VAL A 195 4.79 14.73 2.72
CA VAL A 195 4.39 14.20 4.04
C VAL A 195 4.75 12.72 4.14
N ILE A 196 4.46 11.93 3.11
CA ILE A 196 4.81 10.51 3.03
C ILE A 196 6.33 10.33 3.16
N LEU A 197 7.11 11.06 2.38
CA LEU A 197 8.56 10.95 2.40
C LEU A 197 9.16 11.39 3.74
N SER A 198 8.64 12.46 4.33
CA SER A 198 9.06 12.94 5.66
C SER A 198 8.77 11.89 6.74
N PHE A 199 7.61 11.23 6.68
CA PHE A 199 7.27 10.14 7.59
C PHE A 199 8.21 8.94 7.43
N PHE A 200 8.58 8.58 6.22
CA PHE A 200 9.50 7.46 5.98
C PHE A 200 10.90 7.77 6.51
N SER A 201 11.49 8.87 6.10
CA SER A 201 12.81 9.27 6.55
C SER A 201 13.09 10.74 6.23
N PRO A 202 13.69 11.49 7.16
CA PRO A 202 14.19 12.85 6.86
C PRO A 202 15.20 12.89 5.70
N LEU A 203 15.84 11.78 5.37
CA LEU A 203 16.79 11.69 4.26
C LEU A 203 16.13 11.69 2.88
N LEU A 204 14.80 11.45 2.83
CA LEU A 204 14.01 11.47 1.60
C LEU A 204 13.35 12.84 1.32
N ILE A 205 13.58 13.83 2.15
CA ILE A 205 13.09 15.19 1.90
C ILE A 205 13.99 15.85 0.85
N PRO A 206 13.43 16.54 -0.17
CA PRO A 206 14.21 17.31 -1.12
C PRO A 206 15.12 18.31 -0.40
N LYS A 207 16.39 18.33 -0.77
CA LYS A 207 17.30 19.39 -0.29
C LYS A 207 16.97 20.66 -1.05
N ILE A 208 16.57 21.71 -0.34
CA ILE A 208 16.33 23.05 -0.86
C ILE A 208 17.64 23.64 -1.40
#